data_cee53ae43ee23ac815052f4b82bc5e32
#
_entry.id   cee53ae43ee23ac815052f4b82bc5e32
#
_cell.length_a   1.000
_cell.length_b   1.000
_cell.length_c   1.000
_cell.angle_alpha   90.00
_cell.angle_beta   90.00
_cell.angle_gamma   90.00
#
_symmetry.space_group_name_H-M   'P 1'
#
loop_
_entity.id
_entity.type
_entity.pdbx_description
1 polymer ?
#
loop_
_entity_poly.entity_id
_entity_poly.type
_entity_poly.pdbx_seq_one_letter_code
_entity_poly.pdbx_strand_id
1 'polypeptide(L)'
;MATAAPHLVVNCAAFNDVDGAEDRPIEALAVNAFGVRNLARAAEDAGATLVHYSTDFVFDGSATTPYTEDVRPSPQGTYAASKLLGEWFALEAPRAFVLRVESLFGAPADWAGRRGTIDGIVSGLEQGREVRVFTDRIVSPAYVADIAAATRHLTTSGAAPGLYHSVNAGHASWHDVAREAAALLGIAQPNLVPVTVDQVRLKAPRPRFCALSVAKLSAAGFDMPSWQDGLRRWLATRGALAS
;
A
#
# COMPACT_ATOMS: atom_id res chain seq x y z
N MET A 1 -11.73 -15.42 -18.65
CA MET A 1 -10.92 -14.57 -19.56
C MET A 1 -11.18 -14.85 -21.04
N ALA A 2 -11.43 -16.07 -21.43
CA ALA A 2 -11.62 -16.42 -22.87
C ALA A 2 -12.71 -15.58 -23.61
N THR A 3 -13.75 -15.14 -22.93
CA THR A 3 -14.84 -14.33 -23.52
C THR A 3 -14.55 -12.83 -23.53
N ALA A 4 -13.61 -12.31 -22.71
CA ALA A 4 -13.33 -10.89 -22.60
C ALA A 4 -12.09 -10.44 -23.39
N ALA A 5 -11.19 -11.36 -23.78
CA ALA A 5 -9.91 -11.10 -24.47
C ALA A 5 -9.18 -9.83 -23.95
N PRO A 6 -8.89 -9.73 -22.64
CA PRO A 6 -8.31 -8.52 -22.07
C PRO A 6 -6.86 -8.33 -22.54
N HIS A 7 -6.44 -7.09 -22.77
CA HIS A 7 -5.04 -6.74 -22.99
C HIS A 7 -4.29 -6.45 -21.68
N LEU A 8 -5.03 -6.12 -20.62
CA LEU A 8 -4.53 -5.79 -19.29
C LEU A 8 -5.44 -6.40 -18.22
N VAL A 9 -4.85 -7.05 -17.26
CA VAL A 9 -5.52 -7.58 -16.05
C VAL A 9 -4.93 -6.87 -14.85
N VAL A 10 -5.75 -6.14 -14.09
CA VAL A 10 -5.33 -5.48 -12.85
C VAL A 10 -5.94 -6.22 -11.67
N ASN A 11 -5.10 -6.91 -10.90
CA ASN A 11 -5.52 -7.67 -9.73
C ASN A 11 -5.52 -6.82 -8.47
N CYS A 12 -6.70 -6.32 -8.09
CA CYS A 12 -6.94 -5.62 -6.82
C CYS A 12 -7.54 -6.55 -5.75
N ALA A 13 -7.78 -7.83 -6.05
CA ALA A 13 -8.33 -8.77 -5.09
C ALA A 13 -7.26 -9.23 -4.10
N ALA A 14 -7.55 -9.15 -2.81
CA ALA A 14 -6.68 -9.66 -1.76
C ALA A 14 -7.46 -9.97 -0.48
N PHE A 15 -6.95 -10.92 0.29
CA PHE A 15 -7.31 -11.09 1.69
C PHE A 15 -6.47 -10.07 2.50
N ASN A 16 -7.07 -8.92 2.85
CA ASN A 16 -6.37 -7.78 3.46
C ASN A 16 -6.52 -7.69 4.98
N ASP A 17 -7.18 -8.66 5.61
CA ASP A 17 -7.29 -8.73 7.07
C ASP A 17 -6.03 -9.37 7.64
N VAL A 18 -5.06 -8.52 8.02
CA VAL A 18 -3.73 -8.95 8.47
C VAL A 18 -3.79 -9.81 9.73
N ASP A 19 -4.64 -9.43 10.71
CA ASP A 19 -4.82 -10.20 11.94
C ASP A 19 -5.69 -11.44 11.71
N GLY A 20 -6.70 -11.33 10.87
CA GLY A 20 -7.55 -12.45 10.47
C GLY A 20 -6.82 -13.51 9.65
N ALA A 21 -5.72 -13.17 8.98
CA ALA A 21 -4.90 -14.13 8.25
C ALA A 21 -4.24 -15.16 9.18
N GLU A 22 -3.91 -14.75 10.41
CA GLU A 22 -3.37 -15.69 11.41
C GLU A 22 -4.41 -16.75 11.84
N ASP A 23 -5.71 -16.42 11.82
CA ASP A 23 -6.79 -17.35 12.09
C ASP A 23 -7.20 -18.19 10.88
N ARG A 24 -7.05 -17.61 9.69
CA ARG A 24 -7.55 -18.17 8.43
C ARG A 24 -6.44 -18.29 7.37
N PRO A 25 -5.32 -19.00 7.69
CA PRO A 25 -4.15 -19.05 6.81
C PRO A 25 -4.47 -19.69 5.45
N ILE A 26 -5.33 -20.70 5.42
CA ILE A 26 -5.72 -21.37 4.16
C ILE A 26 -6.46 -20.40 3.24
N GLU A 27 -7.38 -19.61 3.79
CA GLU A 27 -8.13 -18.63 3.01
C GLU A 27 -7.21 -17.49 2.50
N ALA A 28 -6.31 -17.00 3.36
CA ALA A 28 -5.31 -16.01 2.96
C ALA A 28 -4.42 -16.53 1.82
N LEU A 29 -3.92 -17.76 1.91
CA LEU A 29 -3.14 -18.41 0.85
C LEU A 29 -3.96 -18.65 -0.41
N ALA A 30 -5.20 -19.09 -0.29
CA ALA A 30 -6.08 -19.33 -1.44
C ALA A 30 -6.27 -18.06 -2.27
N VAL A 31 -6.50 -16.91 -1.61
CA VAL A 31 -6.72 -15.62 -2.29
C VAL A 31 -5.40 -14.98 -2.73
N ASN A 32 -4.45 -14.79 -1.79
CA ASN A 32 -3.26 -13.99 -2.02
C ASN A 32 -2.16 -14.70 -2.80
N ALA A 33 -2.16 -16.03 -2.85
CA ALA A 33 -1.16 -16.82 -3.55
C ALA A 33 -1.77 -17.60 -4.72
N PHE A 34 -2.61 -18.60 -4.45
CA PHE A 34 -3.14 -19.48 -5.50
C PHE A 34 -4.08 -18.77 -6.46
N GLY A 35 -4.88 -17.82 -5.97
CA GLY A 35 -5.69 -16.92 -6.82
C GLY A 35 -4.82 -16.14 -7.80
N VAL A 36 -3.71 -15.59 -7.31
CA VAL A 36 -2.75 -14.85 -8.15
C VAL A 36 -2.08 -15.75 -9.18
N ARG A 37 -1.67 -16.97 -8.79
CA ARG A 37 -1.12 -17.97 -9.73
C ARG A 37 -2.10 -18.27 -10.88
N ASN A 38 -3.37 -18.46 -10.55
CA ASN A 38 -4.40 -18.72 -11.56
C ASN A 38 -4.60 -17.53 -12.50
N LEU A 39 -4.56 -16.30 -11.96
CA LEU A 39 -4.63 -15.07 -12.76
C LEU A 39 -3.41 -14.89 -13.65
N ALA A 40 -2.20 -15.18 -13.14
CA ALA A 40 -0.96 -15.07 -13.91
C ALA A 40 -0.98 -15.99 -15.13
N ARG A 41 -1.35 -17.27 -14.94
CA ARG A 41 -1.49 -18.23 -16.04
C ARG A 41 -2.56 -17.82 -17.04
N ALA A 42 -3.74 -17.42 -16.55
CA ALA A 42 -4.82 -16.99 -17.43
C ALA A 42 -4.49 -15.68 -18.19
N ALA A 43 -3.68 -14.78 -17.63
CA ALA A 43 -3.18 -13.60 -18.30
C ALA A 43 -2.16 -13.97 -19.39
N GLU A 44 -1.23 -14.89 -19.08
CA GLU A 44 -0.26 -15.41 -20.03
C GLU A 44 -0.95 -16.10 -21.21
N ASP A 45 -1.90 -17.01 -20.98
CA ASP A 45 -2.68 -17.69 -21.99
C ASP A 45 -3.46 -16.71 -22.91
N ALA A 46 -3.90 -15.59 -22.35
CA ALA A 46 -4.60 -14.54 -23.07
C ALA A 46 -3.66 -13.53 -23.76
N GLY A 47 -2.33 -13.64 -23.58
CA GLY A 47 -1.36 -12.64 -24.04
C GLY A 47 -1.52 -11.27 -23.37
N ALA A 48 -2.17 -11.20 -22.20
CA ALA A 48 -2.43 -9.98 -21.45
C ALA A 48 -1.27 -9.59 -20.54
N THR A 49 -1.14 -8.30 -20.27
CA THR A 49 -0.28 -7.80 -19.18
C THR A 49 -0.98 -8.00 -17.83
N LEU A 50 -0.26 -8.51 -16.83
CA LEU A 50 -0.77 -8.61 -15.46
C LEU A 50 -0.19 -7.50 -14.58
N VAL A 51 -1.02 -6.81 -13.82
CA VAL A 51 -0.61 -5.97 -12.69
C VAL A 51 -1.11 -6.61 -11.41
N HIS A 52 -0.20 -6.84 -10.45
CA HIS A 52 -0.54 -7.38 -9.13
C HIS A 52 -0.04 -6.46 -8.02
N TYR A 53 -0.95 -6.04 -7.12
CA TYR A 53 -0.57 -5.24 -5.96
C TYR A 53 -0.14 -6.14 -4.80
N SER A 54 1.07 -5.89 -4.29
CA SER A 54 1.66 -6.53 -3.12
C SER A 54 1.77 -5.55 -1.95
N THR A 55 2.68 -5.79 -1.01
CA THR A 55 2.75 -5.09 0.27
C THR A 55 4.20 -4.89 0.75
N ASP A 56 4.43 -3.86 1.56
CA ASP A 56 5.61 -3.63 2.38
C ASP A 56 5.85 -4.73 3.44
N PHE A 57 4.80 -5.42 3.89
CA PHE A 57 4.88 -6.47 4.92
C PHE A 57 5.73 -7.68 4.51
N VAL A 58 6.15 -7.75 3.26
CA VAL A 58 7.16 -8.73 2.83
C VAL A 58 8.51 -8.52 3.50
N PHE A 59 8.77 -7.36 4.12
CA PHE A 59 9.97 -7.03 4.87
C PHE A 59 9.77 -7.18 6.38
N ASP A 60 10.87 -7.42 7.12
CA ASP A 60 10.85 -7.60 8.58
C ASP A 60 10.79 -6.30 9.40
N GLY A 61 11.06 -5.16 8.76
CA GLY A 61 11.04 -3.85 9.43
C GLY A 61 12.31 -3.53 10.20
N SER A 62 13.43 -4.23 9.96
CA SER A 62 14.71 -4.04 10.65
C SER A 62 15.60 -2.96 10.01
N ALA A 63 15.26 -2.48 8.81
CA ALA A 63 16.04 -1.46 8.12
C ALA A 63 15.93 -0.08 8.80
N THR A 64 16.89 0.77 8.48
CA THR A 64 16.94 2.19 8.90
C THR A 64 16.90 3.16 7.72
N THR A 65 16.87 2.63 6.51
CA THR A 65 16.73 3.35 5.24
C THR A 65 15.67 2.69 4.39
N PRO A 66 14.99 3.41 3.48
CA PRO A 66 13.94 2.84 2.64
C PRO A 66 14.39 1.58 1.89
N TYR A 67 13.58 0.53 1.95
CA TYR A 67 13.82 -0.72 1.25
C TYR A 67 13.81 -0.49 -0.27
N THR A 68 14.78 -1.07 -0.96
CA THR A 68 14.77 -1.17 -2.42
C THR A 68 14.18 -2.53 -2.85
N GLU A 69 13.87 -2.68 -4.14
CA GLU A 69 13.32 -3.92 -4.69
C GLU A 69 14.28 -5.10 -4.61
N ASP A 70 15.59 -4.82 -4.49
CA ASP A 70 16.65 -5.85 -4.42
C ASP A 70 16.84 -6.43 -3.00
N VAL A 71 16.25 -5.78 -1.99
CA VAL A 71 16.34 -6.29 -0.62
C VAL A 71 15.53 -7.58 -0.50
N ARG A 72 16.17 -8.62 0.05
CA ARG A 72 15.55 -9.93 0.23
C ARG A 72 14.36 -9.83 1.20
N PRO A 73 13.16 -10.29 0.79
CA PRO A 73 12.01 -10.36 1.67
C PRO A 73 12.23 -11.28 2.89
N SER A 74 11.64 -10.89 4.02
CA SER A 74 11.65 -11.62 5.29
C SER A 74 10.31 -11.47 6.00
N PRO A 75 9.20 -12.04 5.46
CA PRO A 75 7.85 -11.86 5.99
C PRO A 75 7.70 -12.44 7.39
N GLN A 76 7.02 -11.71 8.29
CA GLN A 76 6.90 -12.06 9.72
C GLN A 76 5.53 -12.61 10.12
N GLY A 77 4.61 -12.83 9.18
CA GLY A 77 3.27 -13.36 9.47
C GLY A 77 2.59 -13.95 8.26
N THR A 78 1.44 -14.57 8.48
CA THR A 78 0.69 -15.30 7.45
C THR A 78 0.27 -14.42 6.28
N TYR A 79 -0.25 -13.21 6.56
CA TYR A 79 -0.60 -12.26 5.51
C TYR A 79 0.62 -11.94 4.63
N ALA A 80 1.73 -11.57 5.24
CA ALA A 80 2.96 -11.22 4.55
C ALA A 80 3.49 -12.37 3.69
N ALA A 81 3.54 -13.60 4.25
CA ALA A 81 3.97 -14.79 3.54
C ALA A 81 3.05 -15.12 2.35
N SER A 82 1.72 -15.01 2.54
CA SER A 82 0.74 -15.26 1.48
C SER A 82 0.88 -14.25 0.32
N LYS A 83 1.13 -12.97 0.63
CA LYS A 83 1.36 -11.93 -0.38
C LYS A 83 2.68 -12.14 -1.12
N LEU A 84 3.76 -12.49 -0.42
CA LEU A 84 5.06 -12.78 -1.05
C LEU A 84 4.98 -13.98 -2.01
N LEU A 85 4.26 -15.03 -1.62
CA LEU A 85 4.04 -16.16 -2.52
C LEU A 85 3.25 -15.76 -3.77
N GLY A 86 2.31 -14.81 -3.63
CA GLY A 86 1.60 -14.20 -4.75
C GLY A 86 2.52 -13.41 -5.69
N GLU A 87 3.52 -12.67 -5.14
CA GLU A 87 4.53 -11.99 -5.96
C GLU A 87 5.28 -12.98 -6.85
N TRP A 88 5.76 -14.09 -6.25
CA TRP A 88 6.50 -15.10 -6.99
C TRP A 88 5.68 -15.69 -8.14
N PHE A 89 4.43 -16.05 -7.86
CA PHE A 89 3.53 -16.57 -8.91
C PHE A 89 3.18 -15.53 -9.97
N ALA A 90 3.02 -14.26 -9.61
CA ALA A 90 2.78 -13.21 -10.59
C ALA A 90 3.97 -12.99 -11.52
N LEU A 91 5.19 -13.05 -10.96
CA LEU A 91 6.44 -12.84 -11.71
C LEU A 91 6.82 -14.04 -12.61
N GLU A 92 6.14 -15.19 -12.51
CA GLU A 92 6.28 -16.27 -13.49
C GLU A 92 5.74 -15.83 -14.87
N ALA A 93 4.74 -14.93 -14.91
CA ALA A 93 4.21 -14.43 -16.17
C ALA A 93 5.15 -13.37 -16.79
N PRO A 94 5.55 -13.52 -18.06
CA PRO A 94 6.60 -12.67 -18.68
C PRO A 94 6.20 -11.20 -18.84
N ARG A 95 4.91 -10.87 -18.74
CA ARG A 95 4.36 -9.52 -18.85
C ARG A 95 3.69 -9.07 -17.57
N ALA A 96 4.31 -9.39 -16.43
CA ALA A 96 3.76 -9.03 -15.12
C ALA A 96 4.47 -7.82 -14.51
N PHE A 97 3.69 -6.91 -13.94
CA PHE A 97 4.13 -5.85 -13.02
C PHE A 97 3.62 -6.20 -11.61
N VAL A 98 4.52 -6.35 -10.67
CA VAL A 98 4.21 -6.50 -9.25
C VAL A 98 4.52 -5.19 -8.56
N LEU A 99 3.51 -4.57 -7.92
CA LEU A 99 3.63 -3.27 -7.28
C LEU A 99 3.48 -3.43 -5.78
N ARG A 100 4.58 -3.27 -5.02
CA ARG A 100 4.50 -3.18 -3.56
C ARG A 100 3.98 -1.81 -3.19
N VAL A 101 2.87 -1.81 -2.49
CA VAL A 101 2.20 -0.61 -1.96
C VAL A 101 2.05 -0.73 -0.46
N GLU A 102 1.92 0.40 0.22
CA GLU A 102 1.63 0.43 1.66
C GLU A 102 0.77 1.62 2.05
N SER A 103 0.15 1.55 3.23
CA SER A 103 -0.50 2.71 3.87
C SER A 103 -1.40 3.50 2.93
N LEU A 104 -2.20 2.77 2.13
CA LEU A 104 -3.07 3.34 1.10
C LEU A 104 -4.14 4.24 1.72
N PHE A 105 -4.36 5.39 1.08
CA PHE A 105 -5.43 6.33 1.40
C PHE A 105 -6.02 6.95 0.13
N GLY A 106 -7.16 7.62 0.27
CA GLY A 106 -7.77 8.30 -0.86
C GLY A 106 -9.13 7.74 -1.26
N ALA A 107 -9.79 7.01 -0.35
CA ALA A 107 -11.16 6.59 -0.60
C ALA A 107 -12.08 7.81 -0.79
N PRO A 108 -13.04 7.76 -1.72
CA PRO A 108 -14.08 8.78 -1.85
C PRO A 108 -14.86 8.98 -0.55
N ALA A 109 -15.42 10.16 -0.35
CA ALA A 109 -16.14 10.49 0.89
C ALA A 109 -17.35 9.57 1.16
N ASP A 110 -18.00 9.12 0.09
CA ASP A 110 -19.16 8.21 0.10
C ASP A 110 -18.79 6.71 0.08
N TRP A 111 -17.49 6.39 0.20
CA TRP A 111 -17.02 5.00 0.19
C TRP A 111 -17.55 4.21 1.39
N ALA A 112 -18.36 3.18 1.13
CA ALA A 112 -18.95 2.31 2.16
C ALA A 112 -18.03 1.14 2.56
N GLY A 113 -16.90 0.94 1.87
CA GLY A 113 -15.96 -0.14 2.14
C GLY A 113 -15.02 0.12 3.33
N ARG A 114 -14.09 -0.81 3.55
CA ARG A 114 -13.06 -0.67 4.60
C ARG A 114 -12.19 0.56 4.33
N ARG A 115 -12.04 1.40 5.33
CA ARG A 115 -11.19 2.60 5.29
C ARG A 115 -9.79 2.27 5.80
N GLY A 116 -8.78 2.97 5.26
CA GLY A 116 -7.39 2.86 5.69
C GLY A 116 -7.10 3.57 7.01
N THR A 117 -5.87 3.43 7.49
CA THR A 117 -5.42 4.08 8.74
C THR A 117 -5.50 5.61 8.64
N ILE A 118 -5.09 6.20 7.52
CA ILE A 118 -5.13 7.65 7.30
C ILE A 118 -6.57 8.17 7.29
N ASP A 119 -7.50 7.44 6.67
CA ASP A 119 -8.92 7.79 6.72
C ASP A 119 -9.46 7.81 8.17
N GLY A 120 -9.02 6.84 8.99
CA GLY A 120 -9.36 6.78 10.41
C GLY A 120 -8.79 7.96 11.22
N ILE A 121 -7.53 8.33 10.95
CA ILE A 121 -6.85 9.47 11.57
C ILE A 121 -7.61 10.77 11.21
N VAL A 122 -7.83 11.03 9.93
CA VAL A 122 -8.54 12.24 9.44
C VAL A 122 -9.94 12.33 10.05
N SER A 123 -10.71 11.24 10.00
CA SER A 123 -12.05 11.20 10.61
C SER A 123 -12.04 11.46 12.12
N GLY A 124 -11.02 10.93 12.83
CA GLY A 124 -10.85 11.19 14.27
C GLY A 124 -10.56 12.67 14.56
N LEU A 125 -9.65 13.27 13.77
CA LEU A 125 -9.29 14.68 13.86
C LEU A 125 -10.50 15.60 13.58
N GLU A 126 -11.22 15.37 12.47
CA GLU A 126 -12.42 16.12 12.10
C GLU A 126 -13.51 16.11 13.18
N GLN A 127 -13.59 15.01 13.93
CA GLN A 127 -14.57 14.82 15.01
C GLN A 127 -14.05 15.24 16.40
N GLY A 128 -12.81 15.76 16.49
CA GLY A 128 -12.19 16.13 17.77
C GLY A 128 -11.97 14.97 18.74
N ARG A 129 -12.00 13.72 18.23
CA ARG A 129 -11.78 12.52 19.05
C ARG A 129 -10.31 12.31 19.37
N GLU A 130 -10.03 11.57 20.43
CA GLU A 130 -8.68 11.05 20.69
C GLU A 130 -8.23 10.15 19.52
N VAL A 131 -7.03 10.42 18.99
CA VAL A 131 -6.42 9.64 17.91
C VAL A 131 -5.10 9.08 18.42
N ARG A 132 -5.04 7.76 18.64
CA ARG A 132 -3.81 7.07 19.05
C ARG A 132 -2.98 6.75 17.83
N VAL A 133 -1.72 7.22 17.81
CA VAL A 133 -0.82 7.11 16.66
C VAL A 133 0.57 6.63 17.06
N PHE A 134 1.10 5.72 16.25
CA PHE A 134 2.44 5.18 16.49
C PHE A 134 3.53 6.20 16.18
N THR A 135 4.49 6.33 17.11
CA THR A 135 5.70 7.16 16.95
C THR A 135 6.88 6.38 16.37
N ASP A 136 6.85 5.05 16.51
CA ASP A 136 7.94 4.13 16.17
C ASP A 136 7.61 3.21 14.97
N ARG A 137 6.52 3.48 14.24
CA ARG A 137 6.22 2.85 12.96
C ARG A 137 6.38 3.88 11.84
N ILE A 138 7.36 3.63 10.99
CA ILE A 138 7.69 4.46 9.83
C ILE A 138 7.10 3.84 8.57
N VAL A 139 6.37 4.64 7.80
CA VAL A 139 5.61 4.20 6.62
C VAL A 139 5.82 5.18 5.46
N SER A 140 5.59 4.74 4.23
CA SER A 140 5.46 5.60 3.05
C SER A 140 3.97 5.68 2.67
N PRO A 141 3.23 6.72 3.12
CA PRO A 141 1.81 6.86 2.79
C PRO A 141 1.60 6.93 1.28
N ALA A 142 0.56 6.26 0.77
CA ALA A 142 0.34 6.15 -0.66
C ALA A 142 -1.08 6.55 -1.07
N TYR A 143 -1.19 7.62 -1.86
CA TYR A 143 -2.44 8.11 -2.42
C TYR A 143 -2.86 7.23 -3.61
N VAL A 144 -4.04 6.63 -3.54
CA VAL A 144 -4.51 5.67 -4.56
C VAL A 144 -4.57 6.26 -5.97
N ALA A 145 -4.80 7.57 -6.13
CA ALA A 145 -4.79 8.21 -7.43
C ALA A 145 -3.37 8.25 -8.05
N ASP A 146 -2.33 8.46 -7.22
CA ASP A 146 -0.93 8.43 -7.69
C ASP A 146 -0.50 7.01 -8.03
N ILE A 147 -0.92 6.02 -7.23
CA ILE A 147 -0.68 4.60 -7.54
C ILE A 147 -1.34 4.22 -8.87
N ALA A 148 -2.56 4.67 -9.13
CA ALA A 148 -3.24 4.43 -10.40
C ALA A 148 -2.50 5.10 -11.58
N ALA A 149 -1.99 6.32 -11.39
CA ALA A 149 -1.18 7.03 -12.40
C ALA A 149 0.13 6.30 -12.69
N ALA A 150 0.85 5.84 -11.66
CA ALA A 150 2.07 5.04 -11.79
C ALA A 150 1.80 3.70 -12.50
N THR A 151 0.71 3.02 -12.14
CA THR A 151 0.27 1.78 -12.80
C THR A 151 0.02 2.00 -14.29
N ARG A 152 -0.71 3.06 -14.63
CA ARG A 152 -0.94 3.42 -16.04
C ARG A 152 0.37 3.69 -16.76
N HIS A 153 1.27 4.48 -16.16
CA HIS A 153 2.58 4.77 -16.73
C HIS A 153 3.34 3.47 -17.04
N LEU A 154 3.55 2.61 -16.06
CA LEU A 154 4.30 1.36 -16.23
C LEU A 154 3.71 0.46 -17.34
N THR A 155 2.38 0.43 -17.48
CA THR A 155 1.71 -0.42 -18.45
C THR A 155 1.65 0.17 -19.87
N THR A 156 1.95 1.48 -20.05
CA THR A 156 1.82 2.16 -21.34
C THR A 156 3.10 2.81 -21.87
N SER A 157 4.15 2.96 -21.04
CA SER A 157 5.39 3.65 -21.43
C SER A 157 6.45 2.73 -22.05
N GLY A 158 6.22 1.42 -22.08
CA GLY A 158 7.26 0.45 -22.47
C GLY A 158 8.24 0.11 -21.36
N ALA A 159 7.92 0.44 -20.09
CA ALA A 159 8.71 0.05 -18.94
C ALA A 159 8.88 -1.48 -18.87
N ALA A 160 10.03 -1.95 -18.39
CA ALA A 160 10.30 -3.37 -18.25
C ALA A 160 9.35 -4.00 -17.21
N PRO A 161 8.68 -5.12 -17.53
CA PRO A 161 7.94 -5.89 -16.54
C PRO A 161 8.81 -6.28 -15.34
N GLY A 162 8.19 -6.49 -14.18
CA GLY A 162 8.89 -6.88 -12.97
C GLY A 162 8.33 -6.25 -11.70
N LEU A 163 9.14 -6.30 -10.64
CA LEU A 163 8.80 -5.78 -9.32
C LEU A 163 9.14 -4.29 -9.22
N TYR A 164 8.21 -3.49 -8.70
CA TYR A 164 8.37 -2.06 -8.40
C TYR A 164 7.79 -1.73 -7.03
N HIS A 165 8.38 -0.76 -6.36
CA HIS A 165 7.74 -0.10 -5.23
C HIS A 165 6.90 1.07 -5.75
N SER A 166 5.64 1.15 -5.33
CA SER A 166 4.69 2.16 -5.78
C SER A 166 4.01 2.80 -4.56
N VAL A 167 4.67 3.80 -3.99
CA VAL A 167 4.22 4.61 -2.86
C VAL A 167 4.52 6.08 -3.16
N ASN A 168 3.91 7.03 -2.45
CA ASN A 168 4.34 8.43 -2.60
C ASN A 168 5.76 8.63 -2.06
N ALA A 169 6.48 9.60 -2.60
CA ALA A 169 7.84 9.91 -2.19
C ALA A 169 7.90 10.38 -0.73
N GLY A 170 8.95 9.94 -0.02
CA GLY A 170 9.16 10.23 1.39
C GLY A 170 8.55 9.18 2.32
N HIS A 171 8.80 9.37 3.62
CA HIS A 171 8.29 8.50 4.67
C HIS A 171 8.11 9.30 5.97
N ALA A 172 7.30 8.79 6.88
CA ALA A 172 7.00 9.45 8.14
C ALA A 172 6.53 8.44 9.19
N SER A 173 6.58 8.81 10.47
CA SER A 173 5.84 8.08 11.49
C SER A 173 4.33 8.32 11.34
N TRP A 174 3.51 7.40 11.85
CA TRP A 174 2.06 7.65 11.90
C TRP A 174 1.70 8.90 12.67
N HIS A 175 2.50 9.25 13.69
CA HIS A 175 2.36 10.49 14.45
C HIS A 175 2.60 11.73 13.57
N ASP A 176 3.65 11.72 12.73
CA ASP A 176 3.93 12.83 11.84
C ASP A 176 2.89 12.96 10.73
N VAL A 177 2.39 11.83 10.20
CA VAL A 177 1.27 11.83 9.24
C VAL A 177 0.02 12.48 9.87
N ALA A 178 -0.29 12.15 11.13
CA ALA A 178 -1.43 12.74 11.83
C ALA A 178 -1.25 14.24 12.09
N ARG A 179 -0.04 14.69 12.41
CA ARG A 179 0.29 16.11 12.58
C ARG A 179 0.13 16.89 11.28
N GLU A 180 0.61 16.35 10.17
CA GLU A 180 0.45 16.96 8.85
C GLU A 180 -1.04 17.05 8.47
N ALA A 181 -1.81 15.97 8.70
CA ALA A 181 -3.25 15.99 8.46
C ALA A 181 -3.96 17.05 9.30
N ALA A 182 -3.62 17.17 10.60
CA ALA A 182 -4.19 18.20 11.48
C ALA A 182 -3.84 19.63 10.98
N ALA A 183 -2.61 19.86 10.56
CA ALA A 183 -2.19 21.15 10.00
C ALA A 183 -2.97 21.52 8.74
N LEU A 184 -3.15 20.58 7.81
CA LEU A 184 -3.93 20.78 6.59
C LEU A 184 -5.42 21.01 6.85
N LEU A 185 -5.96 20.44 7.94
CA LEU A 185 -7.33 20.64 8.40
C LEU A 185 -7.51 21.91 9.25
N GLY A 186 -6.44 22.67 9.51
CA GLY A 186 -6.49 23.88 10.36
C GLY A 186 -6.72 23.61 11.84
N ILE A 187 -6.44 22.38 12.31
CA ILE A 187 -6.64 21.97 13.71
C ILE A 187 -5.38 22.31 14.51
N ALA A 188 -5.40 23.41 15.25
CA ALA A 188 -4.23 23.91 15.99
C ALA A 188 -3.83 23.01 17.18
N GLN A 189 -4.78 22.35 17.82
CA GLN A 189 -4.57 21.51 18.99
C GLN A 189 -5.23 20.13 18.78
N PRO A 190 -4.63 19.26 17.95
CA PRO A 190 -5.18 17.93 17.71
C PRO A 190 -5.02 17.04 18.95
N ASN A 191 -6.05 16.28 19.30
CA ASN A 191 -6.02 15.32 20.41
C ASN A 191 -5.30 14.04 19.97
N LEU A 192 -3.96 14.12 19.81
CA LEU A 192 -3.11 13.02 19.42
C LEU A 192 -2.47 12.38 20.65
N VAL A 193 -2.63 11.06 20.78
CA VAL A 193 -1.99 10.27 21.84
C VAL A 193 -0.88 9.43 21.20
N PRO A 194 0.40 9.76 21.46
CA PRO A 194 1.52 8.99 20.96
C PRO A 194 1.57 7.63 21.64
N VAL A 195 1.76 6.57 20.83
CA VAL A 195 1.94 5.19 21.31
C VAL A 195 3.11 4.54 20.57
N THR A 196 3.69 3.49 21.19
CA THR A 196 4.68 2.63 20.54
C THR A 196 4.07 1.26 20.25
N VAL A 197 4.70 0.49 19.35
CA VAL A 197 4.26 -0.87 19.01
C VAL A 197 4.19 -1.74 20.28
N ASP A 198 5.14 -1.59 21.18
CA ASP A 198 5.19 -2.40 22.41
C ASP A 198 4.05 -2.10 23.39
N GLN A 199 3.40 -0.94 23.28
CA GLN A 199 2.24 -0.54 24.09
C GLN A 199 0.90 -1.05 23.55
N VAL A 200 0.91 -1.65 22.34
CA VAL A 200 -0.31 -2.11 21.69
C VAL A 200 -0.21 -3.60 21.40
N ARG A 201 -1.15 -4.37 21.95
CA ARG A 201 -1.21 -5.81 21.66
C ARG A 201 -1.76 -6.03 20.26
N LEU A 202 -0.88 -6.34 19.31
CA LEU A 202 -1.23 -6.71 17.94
C LEU A 202 -1.18 -8.24 17.82
N LYS A 203 -2.09 -8.82 17.07
CA LYS A 203 -2.13 -10.27 16.85
C LYS A 203 -1.06 -10.72 15.89
N ALA A 204 -1.04 -10.12 14.70
CA ALA A 204 0.02 -10.34 13.74
C ALA A 204 1.16 -9.32 13.95
N PRO A 205 2.41 -9.71 13.74
CA PRO A 205 3.54 -8.78 13.78
C PRO A 205 3.35 -7.61 12.81
N ARG A 206 3.77 -6.42 13.23
CA ARG A 206 3.79 -5.22 12.38
C ARG A 206 5.23 -4.73 12.26
N PRO A 207 5.82 -4.69 11.06
CA PRO A 207 7.15 -4.12 10.89
C PRO A 207 7.21 -2.68 11.41
N ARG A 208 8.32 -2.31 12.07
CA ARG A 208 8.51 -0.94 12.60
C ARG A 208 8.91 0.03 11.50
N PHE A 209 9.81 -0.40 10.61
CA PHE A 209 10.25 0.39 9.48
C PHE A 209 9.75 -0.25 8.19
N CYS A 210 8.84 0.42 7.49
CA CYS A 210 8.19 -0.08 6.27
C CYS A 210 8.54 0.75 5.04
N ALA A 211 9.24 1.89 5.21
CA ALA A 211 9.47 2.83 4.12
C ALA A 211 10.08 2.17 2.88
N LEU A 212 9.50 2.47 1.72
CA LEU A 212 9.89 1.93 0.42
C LEU A 212 10.59 3.00 -0.44
N SER A 213 11.66 2.62 -1.12
CA SER A 213 12.33 3.47 -2.11
C SER A 213 11.55 3.43 -3.43
N VAL A 214 11.33 4.59 -4.03
CA VAL A 214 10.71 4.73 -5.37
C VAL A 214 11.72 4.99 -6.48
N ALA A 215 13.01 4.82 -6.20
CA ALA A 215 14.09 5.13 -7.15
C ALA A 215 13.98 4.32 -8.46
N LYS A 216 13.56 3.05 -8.40
CA LYS A 216 13.35 2.23 -9.58
C LYS A 216 12.18 2.71 -10.43
N LEU A 217 11.10 3.16 -9.81
CA LEU A 217 9.96 3.73 -10.52
C LEU A 217 10.31 5.06 -11.18
N SER A 218 11.11 5.91 -10.49
CA SER A 218 11.66 7.15 -11.07
C SER A 218 12.55 6.85 -12.27
N ALA A 219 13.45 5.87 -12.16
CA ALA A 219 14.30 5.42 -13.28
C ALA A 219 13.49 4.85 -14.47
N ALA A 220 12.26 4.36 -14.22
CA ALA A 220 11.32 3.95 -15.25
C ALA A 220 10.50 5.13 -15.82
N GLY A 221 10.83 6.38 -15.46
CA GLY A 221 10.26 7.61 -16.00
C GLY A 221 9.00 8.12 -15.29
N PHE A 222 8.75 7.68 -14.04
CA PHE A 222 7.61 8.18 -13.26
C PHE A 222 8.05 8.61 -11.85
N ASP A 223 8.12 9.92 -11.63
CA ASP A 223 8.41 10.50 -10.32
C ASP A 223 7.14 10.58 -9.48
N MET A 224 7.15 9.87 -8.37
CA MET A 224 6.03 9.90 -7.42
C MET A 224 5.99 11.25 -6.67
N PRO A 225 4.82 11.92 -6.61
CA PRO A 225 4.65 13.09 -5.75
C PRO A 225 4.94 12.75 -4.28
N SER A 226 5.25 13.75 -3.45
CA SER A 226 5.40 13.54 -2.01
C SER A 226 4.09 13.09 -1.36
N TRP A 227 4.18 12.34 -0.26
CA TRP A 227 2.99 11.90 0.47
C TRP A 227 2.20 13.10 1.04
N GLN A 228 2.86 14.21 1.38
CA GLN A 228 2.20 15.45 1.84
C GLN A 228 1.36 16.06 0.71
N ASP A 229 1.89 16.09 -0.51
CA ASP A 229 1.14 16.56 -1.67
C ASP A 229 -0.07 15.66 -1.94
N GLY A 230 0.11 14.35 -1.91
CA GLY A 230 -0.98 13.37 -2.03
C GLY A 230 -2.07 13.59 -0.99
N LEU A 231 -1.67 13.78 0.28
CA LEU A 231 -2.59 14.03 1.39
C LEU A 231 -3.39 15.34 1.19
N ARG A 232 -2.71 16.41 0.80
CA ARG A 232 -3.36 17.70 0.49
C ARG A 232 -4.38 17.56 -0.64
N ARG A 233 -4.01 16.93 -1.76
CA ARG A 233 -4.92 16.72 -2.90
C ARG A 233 -6.13 15.88 -2.50
N TRP A 234 -5.96 14.83 -1.73
CA TRP A 234 -7.08 14.03 -1.24
C TRP A 234 -8.01 14.82 -0.32
N LEU A 235 -7.48 15.57 0.66
CA LEU A 235 -8.30 16.42 1.54
C LEU A 235 -9.05 17.50 0.75
N ALA A 236 -8.44 18.05 -0.31
CA ALA A 236 -9.11 18.99 -1.21
C ALA A 236 -10.34 18.36 -1.89
N THR A 237 -10.26 17.09 -2.32
CA THR A 237 -11.42 16.40 -2.93
C THR A 237 -12.57 16.18 -1.95
N ARG A 238 -12.30 16.25 -0.65
CA ARG A 238 -13.31 16.13 0.42
C ARG A 238 -13.89 17.48 0.85
N GLY A 239 -13.39 18.60 0.32
CA GLY A 239 -13.74 19.94 0.79
C GLY A 239 -13.27 20.23 2.21
N ALA A 240 -12.25 19.53 2.68
CA ALA A 240 -11.81 19.51 4.09
C ALA A 240 -10.56 20.39 4.38
N LEU A 241 -10.01 21.09 3.37
CA LEU A 241 -8.86 21.97 3.60
C LEU A 241 -9.27 23.23 4.36
N ALA A 242 -8.41 23.65 5.31
CA ALA A 242 -8.51 24.97 5.90
C ALA A 242 -8.33 26.05 4.82
N SER A 243 -9.15 27.05 4.84
CA SER A 243 -9.08 28.24 3.97
C SER A 243 -7.95 29.17 4.38
#